data_7ae1fe44e49bdbf9f4b2713320221e8f
#
_entry.id   7ae1fe44e49bdbf9f4b2713320221e8f
#
_cell.length_a   1.000
_cell.length_b   1.000
_cell.length_c   1.000
_cell.angle_alpha   90.00
_cell.angle_beta   90.00
_cell.angle_gamma   90.00
#
_symmetry.space_group_name_H-M   'P 1'
#
loop_
_entity.id
_entity.type
_entity.pdbx_description
1 polymer ?
#
loop_
_entity_poly.entity_id
_entity_poly.type
_entity_poly.pdbx_seq_one_letter_code
_entity_poly.pdbx_strand_id
1 'polypeptide(L)'
;TWYYFNSGGAMATMKWIEGTFYVDGSGAMLVSTIRTIDGWTYTFGGNGRWITVNNGGYSCPAWAPIKGNASSKIYHHPWNQSYSETKPEACFSTDAQAVAAGFRAAKR
;
A
#
# COMPACT_ATOMS: atom_id res chain seq x y z
N THR A 1 13.10 -1.90 -16.78
CA THR A 1 12.64 -0.74 -15.97
C THR A 1 11.61 0.04 -16.75
N TRP A 2 10.51 0.39 -16.09
CA TRP A 2 9.42 1.14 -16.69
C TRP A 2 9.53 2.62 -16.34
N TYR A 3 9.23 3.47 -17.33
CA TYR A 3 9.19 4.91 -17.15
C TYR A 3 7.83 5.43 -17.59
N TYR A 4 7.37 6.51 -16.98
CA TYR A 4 6.10 7.13 -17.32
C TYR A 4 6.36 8.54 -17.87
N PHE A 5 5.73 8.86 -19.00
CA PHE A 5 5.81 10.19 -19.59
C PHE A 5 4.45 10.88 -19.42
N ASN A 6 4.48 12.14 -19.02
CA ASN A 6 3.25 12.91 -18.91
C ASN A 6 2.79 13.35 -20.31
N SER A 7 1.61 14.00 -20.38
CA SER A 7 1.01 14.36 -21.67
C SER A 7 1.86 15.31 -22.51
N GLY A 8 2.77 16.06 -21.88
CA GLY A 8 3.68 16.95 -22.59
C GLY A 8 4.93 16.27 -23.11
N GLY A 9 5.07 14.96 -22.90
CA GLY A 9 6.25 14.20 -23.31
C GLY A 9 7.40 14.21 -22.33
N ALA A 10 7.30 14.98 -21.25
CA ALA A 10 8.32 15.00 -20.22
C ALA A 10 8.20 13.76 -19.32
N MET A 11 9.32 13.15 -18.96
CA MET A 11 9.34 12.01 -18.08
C MET A 11 8.89 12.41 -16.66
N ALA A 12 7.92 11.68 -16.11
CA ALA A 12 7.47 11.93 -14.74
C ALA A 12 8.53 11.48 -13.74
N THR A 13 8.73 12.27 -12.69
CA THR A 13 9.65 11.93 -11.61
C THR A 13 9.04 12.28 -10.27
N MET A 14 9.40 11.53 -9.22
CA MET A 14 8.97 11.79 -7.84
C MET A 14 7.47 12.01 -7.71
N LYS A 15 6.66 11.16 -8.38
CA LYS A 15 5.21 11.35 -8.32
C LYS A 15 4.45 10.04 -8.46
N TRP A 16 3.22 10.06 -7.97
CA TRP A 16 2.29 8.96 -8.10
C TRP A 16 1.62 8.98 -9.47
N ILE A 17 1.45 7.80 -10.05
CA ILE A 17 0.74 7.60 -11.31
C ILE A 17 -0.55 6.86 -10.98
N GLU A 18 -1.70 7.50 -11.19
CA GLU A 18 -3.02 6.94 -10.93
C GLU A 18 -3.22 6.43 -9.49
N GLY A 19 -2.42 6.94 -8.54
CA GLY A 19 -2.51 6.51 -7.16
C GLY A 19 -2.03 5.10 -6.87
N THR A 20 -1.51 4.39 -7.87
CA THR A 20 -1.15 2.97 -7.78
C THR A 20 0.33 2.72 -7.97
N PHE A 21 0.96 3.49 -8.84
CA PHE A 21 2.39 3.36 -9.17
C PHE A 21 3.14 4.60 -8.72
N TYR A 22 4.41 4.44 -8.40
CA TYR A 22 5.24 5.59 -8.05
C TYR A 22 6.52 5.55 -8.89
N VAL A 23 6.90 6.71 -9.43
CA VAL A 23 8.17 6.86 -10.15
C VAL A 23 9.13 7.67 -9.27
N ASP A 24 10.38 7.23 -9.22
CA ASP A 24 11.39 7.86 -8.38
C ASP A 24 12.05 9.09 -9.05
N GLY A 25 13.10 9.62 -8.41
CA GLY A 25 13.79 10.80 -8.93
C GLY A 25 14.47 10.60 -10.28
N SER A 26 14.74 9.35 -10.69
CA SER A 26 15.29 9.05 -12.01
C SER A 26 14.17 8.81 -13.03
N GLY A 27 12.91 8.81 -12.60
CA GLY A 27 11.77 8.51 -13.45
C GLY A 27 11.43 7.04 -13.57
N ALA A 28 12.19 6.17 -12.90
CA ALA A 28 11.95 4.74 -12.94
C ALA A 28 10.80 4.34 -12.02
N MET A 29 9.90 3.47 -12.50
CA MET A 29 8.80 2.95 -11.70
C MET A 29 9.32 2.00 -10.65
N LEU A 30 8.86 2.15 -9.39
CA LEU A 30 9.24 1.24 -8.31
C LEU A 30 8.56 -0.11 -8.49
N VAL A 31 9.35 -1.18 -8.47
CA VAL A 31 8.86 -2.56 -8.58
C VAL A 31 9.60 -3.43 -7.58
N SER A 32 8.90 -4.42 -7.03
CA SER A 32 9.48 -5.41 -6.10
C SER A 32 10.38 -4.77 -5.04
N THR A 33 9.91 -3.67 -4.45
CA THR A 33 10.71 -2.90 -3.48
C THR A 33 9.82 -2.32 -2.40
N ILE A 34 10.46 -1.85 -1.33
CA ILE A 34 9.78 -1.17 -0.22
C ILE A 34 10.34 0.25 -0.15
N ARG A 35 9.47 1.25 -0.10
CA ARG A 35 9.89 2.65 -0.06
C ARG A 35 8.97 3.47 0.86
N THR A 36 9.57 4.36 1.64
CA THR A 36 8.82 5.31 2.44
C THR A 36 8.62 6.61 1.65
N ILE A 37 7.36 7.01 1.49
CA ILE A 37 6.98 8.20 0.73
C ILE A 37 6.00 9.00 1.60
N ASP A 38 6.35 10.25 1.90
CA ASP A 38 5.52 11.15 2.71
C ASP A 38 5.07 10.55 4.05
N GLY A 39 5.99 9.84 4.70
CA GLY A 39 5.74 9.28 6.03
C GLY A 39 5.07 7.91 6.04
N TRP A 40 4.69 7.37 4.88
CA TRP A 40 4.10 6.05 4.77
C TRP A 40 5.02 5.11 4.01
N THR A 41 5.16 3.89 4.54
CA THR A 41 6.02 2.88 3.92
C THR A 41 5.17 1.97 3.04
N TYR A 42 5.49 1.95 1.76
CA TYR A 42 4.77 1.16 0.75
C TYR A 42 5.59 -0.04 0.34
N THR A 43 4.92 -1.17 0.10
CA THR A 43 5.51 -2.35 -0.52
C THR A 43 4.96 -2.44 -1.93
N PHE A 44 5.86 -2.40 -2.94
CA PHE A 44 5.47 -2.47 -4.35
C PHE A 44 5.72 -3.88 -4.88
N GLY A 45 4.75 -4.39 -5.64
CA GLY A 45 4.86 -5.70 -6.25
C GLY A 45 5.66 -5.69 -7.55
N GLY A 46 5.84 -6.86 -8.14
CA GLY A 46 6.58 -7.01 -9.39
C GLY A 46 5.95 -6.31 -10.58
N ASN A 47 4.64 -6.02 -10.50
CA ASN A 47 3.92 -5.26 -11.54
C ASN A 47 3.92 -3.75 -11.29
N GLY A 48 4.61 -3.28 -10.23
CA GLY A 48 4.69 -1.87 -9.89
C GLY A 48 3.55 -1.35 -9.04
N ARG A 49 2.51 -2.14 -8.80
CA ARG A 49 1.39 -1.73 -7.94
C ARG A 49 1.79 -1.83 -6.48
N TRP A 50 1.40 -0.84 -5.66
CA TRP A 50 1.63 -0.98 -4.23
C TRP A 50 0.65 -2.02 -3.67
N ILE A 51 1.15 -2.84 -2.75
CA ILE A 51 0.38 -3.95 -2.17
C ILE A 51 -0.06 -3.60 -0.76
N THR A 52 0.85 -3.07 0.05
CA THR A 52 0.58 -2.70 1.44
C THR A 52 1.20 -1.35 1.76
N VAL A 53 0.66 -0.71 2.79
CA VAL A 53 1.21 0.53 3.31
C VAL A 53 1.07 0.55 4.83
N ASN A 54 2.05 1.12 5.53
CA ASN A 54 1.96 1.33 6.98
C ASN A 54 2.96 2.42 7.40
N ASN A 55 2.87 2.88 8.64
CA ASN A 55 3.83 3.84 9.18
C ASN A 55 4.45 3.37 10.50
N GLY A 56 4.29 2.09 10.83
CA GLY A 56 4.81 1.53 12.08
C GLY A 56 3.93 1.78 13.30
N GLY A 57 2.83 2.52 13.15
CA GLY A 57 1.92 2.82 14.24
C GLY A 57 0.64 1.99 14.19
N TYR A 58 -0.36 2.43 14.95
CA TYR A 58 -1.66 1.76 15.04
C TYR A 58 -2.67 2.27 14.02
N SER A 59 -2.33 3.32 13.29
CA SER A 59 -3.26 3.96 12.34
C SER A 59 -2.95 3.57 10.92
N CYS A 60 -4.03 3.45 10.12
CA CYS A 60 -3.91 3.35 8.67
C CYS A 60 -4.34 4.68 8.05
N PRO A 61 -3.86 5.01 6.84
CA PRO A 61 -4.32 6.24 6.18
C PRO A 61 -5.79 6.11 5.78
N ALA A 62 -6.47 7.25 5.66
CA ALA A 62 -7.91 7.24 5.34
C ALA A 62 -8.22 6.54 4.01
N TRP A 63 -7.29 6.58 3.06
CA TRP A 63 -7.46 5.97 1.74
C TRP A 63 -7.06 4.48 1.72
N ALA A 64 -6.54 3.94 2.83
CA ALA A 64 -6.22 2.52 2.96
C ALA A 64 -6.54 2.08 4.39
N PRO A 65 -7.84 2.04 4.76
CA PRO A 65 -8.23 1.88 6.17
C PRO A 65 -8.21 0.44 6.69
N ILE A 66 -8.05 -0.56 5.83
CA ILE A 66 -8.11 -1.96 6.25
C ILE A 66 -6.79 -2.35 6.89
N LYS A 67 -6.83 -2.78 8.17
CA LYS A 67 -5.65 -3.20 8.92
C LYS A 67 -5.38 -4.68 8.75
N GLY A 68 -4.15 -5.04 8.40
CA GLY A 68 -3.72 -6.44 8.31
C GLY A 68 -2.75 -6.78 9.43
N ASN A 69 -3.03 -7.87 10.15
CA ASN A 69 -2.14 -8.40 11.17
C ASN A 69 -1.31 -9.53 10.56
N ALA A 70 0.01 -9.35 10.44
CA ALA A 70 0.87 -10.29 9.75
C ALA A 70 0.99 -11.63 10.47
N SER A 71 0.93 -11.64 11.80
CA SER A 71 1.11 -12.88 12.55
C SER A 71 -0.10 -13.81 12.43
N SER A 72 -1.33 -13.25 12.36
CA SER A 72 -2.55 -14.04 12.24
C SER A 72 -3.02 -14.17 10.78
N LYS A 73 -2.50 -13.30 9.89
CA LYS A 73 -2.96 -13.18 8.50
C LYS A 73 -4.44 -12.83 8.43
N ILE A 74 -4.90 -12.00 9.36
CA ILE A 74 -6.28 -11.54 9.40
C ILE A 74 -6.32 -10.04 9.12
N TYR A 75 -7.26 -9.60 8.25
CA TYR A 75 -7.48 -8.19 8.03
C TYR A 75 -8.77 -7.73 8.70
N HIS A 76 -8.76 -6.49 9.17
CA HIS A 76 -9.87 -5.90 9.91
C HIS A 76 -10.34 -4.63 9.23
N HIS A 77 -11.67 -4.49 9.09
CA HIS A 77 -12.29 -3.25 8.67
C HIS A 77 -12.47 -2.31 9.86
N PRO A 78 -12.65 -1.00 9.63
CA PRO A 78 -12.87 -0.06 10.73
C PRO A 78 -14.04 -0.40 11.65
N TRP A 79 -15.03 -1.14 11.16
CA TRP A 79 -16.20 -1.56 11.96
C TRP A 79 -16.00 -2.90 12.66
N ASN A 80 -14.87 -3.57 12.47
CA ASN A 80 -14.61 -4.84 13.15
C ASN A 80 -14.25 -4.60 14.61
N GLN A 81 -14.59 -5.58 15.46
CA GLN A 81 -14.45 -5.46 16.90
C GLN A 81 -13.04 -5.12 17.36
N SER A 82 -12.04 -5.76 16.79
CA SER A 82 -10.65 -5.61 17.22
C SER A 82 -9.86 -4.58 16.41
N TYR A 83 -10.53 -3.77 15.60
CA TYR A 83 -9.84 -2.87 14.69
C TYR A 83 -8.90 -1.91 15.41
N SER A 84 -9.39 -1.20 16.42
CA SER A 84 -8.60 -0.18 17.09
C SER A 84 -7.43 -0.76 17.88
N GLU A 85 -7.55 -2.02 18.29
CA GLU A 85 -6.52 -2.71 19.08
C GLU A 85 -5.47 -3.39 18.19
N THR A 86 -5.71 -3.47 16.89
CA THR A 86 -4.80 -4.11 15.96
C THR A 86 -3.73 -3.15 15.51
N LYS A 87 -2.46 -3.51 15.70
CA LYS A 87 -1.35 -2.78 15.13
C LYS A 87 -1.11 -3.32 13.73
N PRO A 88 -1.36 -2.54 12.69
CA PRO A 88 -1.22 -3.06 11.33
C PRO A 88 0.24 -3.14 10.91
N GLU A 89 0.67 -4.30 10.46
CA GLU A 89 1.91 -4.44 9.72
C GLU A 89 1.67 -4.08 8.25
N ALA A 90 0.40 -4.05 7.83
CA ALA A 90 0.02 -3.68 6.47
C ALA A 90 -1.35 -3.00 6.50
N CYS A 91 -1.53 -1.98 5.67
CA CYS A 91 -2.83 -1.36 5.45
C CYS A 91 -3.21 -1.58 3.99
N PHE A 92 -4.51 -1.76 3.75
CA PHE A 92 -5.03 -2.02 2.40
C PHE A 92 -6.20 -1.08 2.12
N SER A 93 -6.40 -0.76 0.85
CA SER A 93 -7.55 0.06 0.46
C SER A 93 -8.78 -0.78 0.13
N THR A 94 -8.60 -2.05 -0.26
CA THR A 94 -9.72 -2.94 -0.60
C THR A 94 -9.50 -4.34 -0.01
N ASP A 95 -10.62 -5.08 0.14
CA ASP A 95 -10.57 -6.49 0.54
C ASP A 95 -9.77 -7.32 -0.46
N ALA A 96 -9.92 -7.04 -1.74
CA ALA A 96 -9.22 -7.77 -2.79
C ALA A 96 -7.70 -7.63 -2.64
N GLN A 97 -7.22 -6.45 -2.27
CA GLN A 97 -5.80 -6.24 -1.99
C GLN A 97 -5.32 -7.10 -0.82
N ALA A 98 -6.11 -7.12 0.26
CA ALA A 98 -5.76 -7.90 1.45
C ALA A 98 -5.72 -9.38 1.14
N VAL A 99 -6.71 -9.89 0.41
CA VAL A 99 -6.77 -11.30 0.02
C VAL A 99 -5.60 -11.65 -0.88
N ALA A 100 -5.26 -10.79 -1.84
CA ALA A 100 -4.13 -11.01 -2.73
C ALA A 100 -2.81 -11.07 -1.97
N ALA A 101 -2.72 -10.39 -0.82
CA ALA A 101 -1.53 -10.42 0.03
C ALA A 101 -1.50 -11.61 0.98
N GLY A 102 -2.51 -12.49 0.93
CA GLY A 102 -2.55 -13.69 1.75
C GLY A 102 -3.31 -13.56 3.06
N PHE A 103 -4.09 -12.48 3.23
CA PHE A 103 -4.86 -12.24 4.44
C PHE A 103 -6.30 -12.72 4.27
N ARG A 104 -6.96 -13.00 5.39
CA ARG A 104 -8.36 -13.38 5.40
C ARG A 104 -9.15 -12.44 6.30
N ALA A 105 -10.46 -12.35 6.07
CA ALA A 105 -11.30 -11.43 6.81
C ALA A 105 -11.47 -11.83 8.27
N ALA A 106 -11.51 -10.83 9.16
CA ALA A 106 -11.86 -11.05 10.55
C ALA A 106 -13.33 -11.50 10.64
N LYS A 107 -13.63 -12.38 11.60
CA LYS A 107 -14.99 -12.89 11.79
C LYS A 107 -15.88 -11.89 12.51
N ARG A 108 -15.32 -10.90 13.20
CA ARG A 108 -16.05 -9.89 13.94
C ARG A 108 -15.52 -8.50 13.68
#